data_99a501c8c08e85109658886b00fa7d40
#
_entry.id   99a501c8c08e85109658886b00fa7d40
#
_cell.length_a   1.000
_cell.length_b   1.000
_cell.length_c   1.000
_cell.angle_alpha   90.00
_cell.angle_beta   90.00
_cell.angle_gamma   90.00
#
_symmetry.space_group_name_H-M   'P 1'
#
loop_
_entity.id
_entity.type
_entity.pdbx_description
1 polymer ?
#
loop_
_entity_poly.entity_id
_entity_poly.type
_entity_poly.pdbx_seq_one_letter_code
_entity_poly.pdbx_strand_id
1 'polypeptide(L)'
;MELFGFGPHLMVDGYDANPEKLRDAELVRRVLDELPEEMEMTKVLPPFVYSYGPEGEDGVTGVVIIAESHIAIHTFPKKRFLSIDIFSCKAFDMARVLKKLTAVFEIGRYETYMINRGKEFPKDPELARKIVLGEREYLEARVS
;
A
#
# COMPACT_ATOMS: atom_id res chain seq x y z
N MET A 1 12.91 16.36 -0.31
CA MET A 1 11.75 15.49 -0.36
C MET A 1 10.97 15.57 0.92
N GLU A 2 9.68 15.71 0.82
CA GLU A 2 8.81 15.77 1.98
C GLU A 2 8.55 14.37 2.52
N LEU A 3 8.73 14.21 3.81
CA LEU A 3 8.55 12.94 4.50
C LEU A 3 7.37 12.94 5.45
N PHE A 4 6.71 14.08 5.59
CA PHE A 4 5.57 14.21 6.48
C PHE A 4 4.29 14.40 5.73
N GLY A 5 3.23 14.03 6.37
CA GLY A 5 1.91 14.18 5.86
C GLY A 5 1.42 12.93 5.18
N PHE A 6 0.50 13.14 4.30
CA PHE A 6 -0.20 12.07 3.61
C PHE A 6 -0.25 12.39 2.14
N GLY A 7 -0.77 11.47 1.37
CA GLY A 7 -0.81 11.63 -0.07
C GLY A 7 -1.85 10.71 -0.70
N PRO A 8 -1.59 10.28 -1.93
CA PRO A 8 -2.53 9.46 -2.66
C PRO A 8 -2.68 8.07 -2.04
N HIS A 9 -3.92 7.60 -2.01
CA HIS A 9 -4.27 6.24 -1.65
C HIS A 9 -4.93 5.60 -2.86
N LEU A 10 -4.20 4.71 -3.53
CA LEU A 10 -4.69 3.97 -4.67
C LEU A 10 -5.24 2.63 -4.19
N MET A 11 -6.49 2.35 -4.52
CA MET A 11 -7.12 1.06 -4.28
C MET A 11 -7.38 0.40 -5.62
N VAL A 12 -7.04 -0.86 -5.76
CA VAL A 12 -7.21 -1.62 -6.99
C VAL A 12 -8.00 -2.88 -6.71
N ASP A 13 -9.10 -3.06 -7.42
CA ASP A 13 -9.82 -4.32 -7.48
C ASP A 13 -9.48 -4.99 -8.81
N GLY A 14 -8.77 -6.12 -8.75
CA GLY A 14 -8.37 -6.88 -9.93
C GLY A 14 -9.25 -8.10 -10.14
N TYR A 15 -9.68 -8.30 -11.37
CA TYR A 15 -10.57 -9.38 -11.76
C TYR A 15 -9.95 -10.24 -12.86
N ASP A 16 -10.43 -11.47 -12.96
CA ASP A 16 -9.99 -12.42 -13.99
C ASP A 16 -8.46 -12.62 -13.98
N ALA A 17 -7.89 -12.62 -12.79
CA ALA A 17 -6.46 -12.84 -12.59
C ALA A 17 -6.13 -14.34 -12.62
N ASN A 18 -4.86 -14.67 -12.84
CA ASN A 18 -4.40 -16.04 -12.86
C ASN A 18 -4.42 -16.65 -11.45
N PRO A 19 -5.24 -17.67 -11.17
CA PRO A 19 -5.35 -18.24 -9.83
C PRO A 19 -4.04 -18.85 -9.32
N GLU A 20 -3.19 -19.37 -10.19
CA GLU A 20 -1.89 -19.91 -9.79
C GLU A 20 -0.97 -18.81 -9.24
N LYS A 21 -1.05 -17.61 -9.84
CA LYS A 21 -0.31 -16.44 -9.35
C LYS A 21 -0.88 -15.93 -8.04
N LEU A 22 -2.19 -15.96 -7.91
CA LEU A 22 -2.88 -15.45 -6.71
C LEU A 22 -2.63 -16.30 -5.47
N ARG A 23 -2.34 -17.58 -5.61
CA ARG A 23 -2.03 -18.46 -4.48
C ARG A 23 -0.55 -18.57 -4.17
N ASP A 24 0.29 -17.96 -4.98
CA ASP A 24 1.74 -18.01 -4.82
C ASP A 24 2.21 -16.98 -3.81
N ALA A 25 2.40 -17.42 -2.56
CA ALA A 25 2.84 -16.56 -1.46
C ALA A 25 4.21 -15.92 -1.72
N GLU A 26 5.11 -16.65 -2.36
CA GLU A 26 6.44 -16.13 -2.68
C GLU A 26 6.38 -15.04 -3.73
N LEU A 27 5.46 -15.16 -4.69
CA LEU A 27 5.23 -14.11 -5.68
C LEU A 27 4.69 -12.84 -5.01
N VAL A 28 3.71 -12.98 -4.11
CA VAL A 28 3.16 -11.85 -3.36
C VAL A 28 4.26 -11.16 -2.55
N ARG A 29 5.10 -11.95 -1.87
CA ARG A 29 6.24 -11.44 -1.11
C ARG A 29 7.18 -10.64 -2.00
N ARG A 30 7.55 -11.18 -3.15
CA ARG A 30 8.48 -10.52 -4.06
C ARG A 30 7.92 -9.20 -4.59
N VAL A 31 6.64 -9.18 -4.95
CA VAL A 31 5.98 -7.95 -5.40
C VAL A 31 6.03 -6.88 -4.31
N LEU A 32 5.67 -7.25 -3.08
CA LEU A 32 5.70 -6.32 -1.95
C LEU A 32 7.11 -5.87 -1.58
N ASP A 33 8.10 -6.71 -1.81
CA ASP A 33 9.49 -6.37 -1.54
C ASP A 33 10.07 -5.40 -2.57
N GLU A 34 9.70 -5.56 -3.84
CA GLU A 34 10.23 -4.77 -4.95
C GLU A 34 9.47 -3.48 -5.21
N LEU A 35 8.15 -3.48 -4.99
CA LEU A 35 7.29 -2.35 -5.36
C LEU A 35 7.68 -1.03 -4.68
N PRO A 36 8.04 -0.99 -3.38
CA PRO A 36 8.46 0.26 -2.76
C PRO A 36 9.63 0.94 -3.47
N GLU A 37 10.64 0.18 -3.84
CA GLU A 37 11.80 0.72 -4.55
C GLU A 37 11.40 1.30 -5.91
N GLU A 38 10.54 0.62 -6.64
CA GLU A 38 10.04 1.10 -7.94
C GLU A 38 9.21 2.37 -7.80
N MET A 39 8.60 2.58 -6.65
CA MET A 39 7.86 3.79 -6.34
C MET A 39 8.74 4.88 -5.71
N GLU A 40 10.04 4.63 -5.61
CA GLU A 40 11.00 5.51 -4.95
C GLU A 40 10.67 5.74 -3.47
N MET A 41 10.14 4.70 -2.81
CA MET A 41 9.77 4.71 -1.40
C MET A 41 10.74 3.85 -0.59
N THR A 42 10.93 4.20 0.68
CA THR A 42 11.80 3.45 1.57
C THR A 42 11.03 2.38 2.32
N LYS A 43 11.43 1.13 2.13
CA LYS A 43 10.87 0.00 2.86
C LYS A 43 11.42 0.00 4.29
N VAL A 44 10.54 -0.11 5.28
CA VAL A 44 10.91 -0.08 6.70
C VAL A 44 11.30 -1.46 7.20
N LEU A 45 10.52 -2.47 6.82
CA LEU A 45 10.72 -3.86 7.21
C LEU A 45 10.47 -4.77 5.99
N PRO A 46 11.01 -6.00 6.00
CA PRO A 46 10.62 -6.96 4.97
C PRO A 46 9.12 -7.21 4.97
N PRO A 47 8.53 -7.56 3.83
CA PRO A 47 7.11 -7.88 3.76
C PRO A 47 6.71 -9.01 4.70
N PHE A 48 5.53 -8.90 5.28
CA PHE A 48 4.88 -10.00 5.98
C PHE A 48 3.83 -10.61 5.07
N VAL A 49 3.88 -11.94 4.89
CA VAL A 49 2.95 -12.64 4.00
C VAL A 49 2.41 -13.88 4.71
N TYR A 50 1.12 -14.09 4.60
CA TYR A 50 0.44 -15.24 5.18
C TYR A 50 -0.43 -15.93 4.13
N SER A 51 -0.33 -17.26 4.06
CA SER A 51 -1.13 -18.08 3.15
C SER A 51 -2.28 -18.74 3.90
N TYR A 52 -3.45 -18.76 3.28
CA TYR A 52 -4.64 -19.42 3.80
C TYR A 52 -4.86 -20.72 3.01
N GLY A 53 -5.14 -21.81 3.75
CA GLY A 53 -5.36 -23.12 3.15
C GLY A 53 -4.05 -23.77 2.65
N PRO A 54 -4.13 -25.06 2.20
CA PRO A 54 -2.98 -25.74 1.63
C PRO A 54 -2.41 -24.98 0.42
N GLU A 55 -1.12 -24.71 0.47
CA GLU A 55 -0.41 -24.02 -0.62
C GLU A 55 -1.07 -22.72 -1.09
N GLY A 56 -1.75 -22.01 -0.16
CA GLY A 56 -2.40 -20.75 -0.49
C GLY A 56 -3.68 -20.86 -1.32
N GLU A 57 -4.29 -22.03 -1.38
CA GLU A 57 -5.48 -22.23 -2.21
C GLU A 57 -6.68 -21.34 -1.83
N ASP A 58 -6.75 -20.93 -0.56
CA ASP A 58 -7.80 -20.03 -0.06
C ASP A 58 -7.41 -18.56 -0.08
N GLY A 59 -6.18 -18.28 -0.45
CA GLY A 59 -5.71 -16.94 -0.63
C GLY A 59 -4.40 -16.63 0.09
N VAL A 60 -3.88 -15.45 -0.22
CA VAL A 60 -2.65 -14.92 0.36
C VAL A 60 -2.90 -13.48 0.78
N THR A 61 -2.45 -13.13 1.97
CA THR A 61 -2.48 -11.75 2.45
C THR A 61 -1.05 -11.32 2.72
N GLY A 62 -0.70 -10.13 2.24
CA GLY A 62 0.62 -9.57 2.49
C GLY A 62 0.58 -8.08 2.71
N VAL A 63 1.55 -7.59 3.47
CA VAL A 63 1.70 -6.16 3.74
C VAL A 63 3.17 -5.82 3.82
N VAL A 64 3.52 -4.63 3.33
CA VAL A 64 4.83 -4.04 3.55
C VAL A 64 4.66 -2.62 4.07
N ILE A 65 5.43 -2.30 5.08
CA ILE A 65 5.43 -0.96 5.67
C ILE A 65 6.52 -0.15 5.00
N ILE A 66 6.14 1.01 4.53
CA ILE A 66 7.05 1.97 3.91
C ILE A 66 7.03 3.26 4.70
N ALA A 67 8.06 4.08 4.55
CA ALA A 67 8.13 5.37 5.23
C ALA A 67 7.53 6.45 4.29
N GLU A 68 6.32 6.96 4.64
CA GLU A 68 5.52 6.68 5.84
C GLU A 68 4.12 6.18 5.44
N SER A 69 4.00 4.91 5.16
CA SER A 69 2.74 4.39 4.66
C SER A 69 2.79 2.87 4.53
N HIS A 70 2.00 2.30 3.62
CA HIS A 70 1.96 0.85 3.46
C HIS A 70 1.43 0.44 2.10
N ILE A 71 1.73 -0.81 1.75
CA ILE A 71 1.15 -1.50 0.59
C ILE A 71 0.61 -2.83 1.09
N ALA A 72 -0.64 -3.14 0.76
CA ALA A 72 -1.27 -4.40 1.16
C ALA A 72 -1.87 -5.10 -0.07
N ILE A 73 -1.78 -6.42 -0.07
CA ILE A 73 -2.34 -7.27 -1.13
C ILE A 73 -3.14 -8.39 -0.46
N HIS A 74 -4.35 -8.62 -0.95
CA HIS A 74 -5.21 -9.72 -0.53
C HIS A 74 -5.68 -10.47 -1.78
N THR A 75 -5.43 -11.77 -1.85
CA THR A 75 -5.80 -12.56 -3.02
C THR A 75 -6.89 -13.57 -2.69
N PHE A 76 -7.70 -13.87 -3.70
CA PHE A 76 -8.82 -14.81 -3.62
C PHE A 76 -8.78 -15.70 -4.88
N PRO A 77 -7.91 -16.74 -4.88
CA PRO A 77 -7.66 -17.53 -6.11
C PRO A 77 -8.92 -18.18 -6.72
N LYS A 78 -9.80 -18.71 -5.87
CA LYS A 78 -11.03 -19.35 -6.35
C LYS A 78 -11.97 -18.39 -7.05
N LYS A 79 -11.87 -17.10 -6.75
CA LYS A 79 -12.68 -16.04 -7.39
C LYS A 79 -11.88 -15.27 -8.44
N ARG A 80 -10.62 -15.62 -8.66
CA ARG A 80 -9.73 -14.92 -9.56
C ARG A 80 -9.68 -13.42 -9.30
N PHE A 81 -9.78 -13.05 -8.03
CA PHE A 81 -9.87 -11.67 -7.56
C PHE A 81 -8.73 -11.33 -6.62
N LEU A 82 -8.25 -10.11 -6.70
CA LEU A 82 -7.33 -9.57 -5.70
C LEU A 82 -7.67 -8.12 -5.40
N SER A 83 -7.38 -7.73 -4.17
CA SER A 83 -7.52 -6.36 -3.68
C SER A 83 -6.15 -5.83 -3.31
N ILE A 84 -5.81 -4.63 -3.78
CA ILE A 84 -4.52 -4.03 -3.54
C ILE A 84 -4.73 -2.62 -3.04
N ASP A 85 -4.04 -2.28 -1.94
CA ASP A 85 -4.02 -0.94 -1.38
C ASP A 85 -2.61 -0.39 -1.43
N ILE A 86 -2.44 0.79 -2.02
CA ILE A 86 -1.17 1.50 -2.04
C ILE A 86 -1.41 2.88 -1.48
N PHE A 87 -1.03 3.06 -0.22
CA PHE A 87 -1.09 4.35 0.43
C PHE A 87 0.32 4.94 0.51
N SER A 88 0.50 6.09 -0.12
CA SER A 88 1.80 6.73 -0.25
C SER A 88 1.80 8.11 0.40
N CYS A 89 2.93 8.50 0.98
CA CYS A 89 3.11 9.85 1.52
C CYS A 89 3.49 10.85 0.41
N LYS A 90 3.70 10.38 -0.81
CA LYS A 90 4.02 11.24 -1.96
C LYS A 90 3.41 10.68 -3.24
N ALA A 91 3.38 11.50 -4.27
CA ALA A 91 2.92 11.06 -5.59
C ALA A 91 3.83 9.97 -6.15
N PHE A 92 3.26 9.04 -6.89
CA PHE A 92 3.98 7.98 -7.58
C PHE A 92 3.37 7.74 -8.95
N ASP A 93 4.12 7.05 -9.81
CA ASP A 93 3.65 6.73 -11.16
C ASP A 93 2.64 5.58 -11.11
N MET A 94 1.36 5.94 -11.04
CA MET A 94 0.26 4.99 -10.96
C MET A 94 0.19 4.07 -12.18
N ALA A 95 0.40 4.62 -13.37
CA ALA A 95 0.35 3.84 -14.60
C ALA A 95 1.42 2.74 -14.63
N ARG A 96 2.62 3.05 -14.17
CA ARG A 96 3.71 2.10 -14.06
C ARG A 96 3.41 0.98 -13.07
N VAL A 97 2.87 1.35 -11.91
CA VAL A 97 2.49 0.40 -10.86
C VAL A 97 1.38 -0.53 -11.35
N LEU A 98 0.35 0.00 -11.97
CA LEU A 98 -0.73 -0.80 -12.54
C LEU A 98 -0.25 -1.74 -13.63
N LYS A 99 0.64 -1.28 -14.49
CA LYS A 99 1.22 -2.12 -15.55
C LYS A 99 1.98 -3.30 -14.95
N LYS A 100 2.78 -3.07 -13.91
CA LYS A 100 3.51 -4.14 -13.22
C LYS A 100 2.56 -5.15 -12.58
N LEU A 101 1.59 -4.67 -11.81
CA LEU A 101 0.63 -5.54 -11.12
C LEU A 101 -0.20 -6.37 -12.10
N THR A 102 -0.66 -5.74 -13.17
CA THR A 102 -1.44 -6.41 -14.21
C THR A 102 -0.62 -7.52 -14.87
N ALA A 103 0.63 -7.27 -15.17
CA ALA A 103 1.52 -8.26 -15.78
C ALA A 103 1.84 -9.41 -14.82
N VAL A 104 2.18 -9.11 -13.58
CA VAL A 104 2.61 -10.11 -12.59
C VAL A 104 1.47 -11.08 -12.25
N PHE A 105 0.28 -10.57 -11.97
CA PHE A 105 -0.86 -11.39 -11.58
C PHE A 105 -1.75 -11.79 -12.77
N GLU A 106 -1.42 -11.34 -13.97
CA GLU A 106 -2.20 -11.59 -15.19
C GLU A 106 -3.65 -11.16 -15.00
N ILE A 107 -3.85 -9.94 -14.56
CA ILE A 107 -5.18 -9.36 -14.28
C ILE A 107 -5.87 -9.07 -15.61
N GLY A 108 -7.08 -9.62 -15.80
CA GLY A 108 -7.84 -9.42 -17.03
C GLY A 108 -8.52 -8.07 -17.12
N ARG A 109 -9.04 -7.58 -16.01
CA ARG A 109 -9.62 -6.24 -15.90
C ARG A 109 -9.49 -5.73 -14.47
N TYR A 110 -9.52 -4.43 -14.29
CA TYR A 110 -9.43 -3.85 -12.96
C TYR A 110 -10.26 -2.59 -12.84
N GLU A 111 -10.58 -2.25 -11.60
CA GLU A 111 -11.16 -0.97 -11.22
C GLU A 111 -10.23 -0.29 -10.24
N THR A 112 -10.08 1.02 -10.36
CA THR A 112 -9.21 1.80 -9.48
C THR A 112 -9.98 2.91 -8.80
N TYR A 113 -9.58 3.19 -7.56
CA TYR A 113 -10.11 4.29 -6.78
C TYR A 113 -8.93 5.06 -6.22
N MET A 114 -8.91 6.36 -6.42
CA MET A 114 -7.83 7.21 -5.92
C MET A 114 -8.41 8.27 -5.00
N ILE A 115 -7.88 8.32 -3.79
CA ILE A 115 -8.26 9.32 -2.80
C ILE A 115 -7.00 10.02 -2.32
N ASN A 116 -7.03 11.34 -2.28
CA ASN A 116 -5.97 12.12 -1.66
C ASN A 116 -6.33 12.31 -0.19
N ARG A 117 -5.48 11.78 0.68
CA ARG A 117 -5.69 11.80 2.13
C ARG A 117 -4.83 12.88 2.76
N GLY A 118 -5.28 13.37 3.92
CA GLY A 118 -4.53 14.35 4.68
C GLY A 118 -4.35 15.67 3.97
N LYS A 119 -5.35 16.14 3.23
CA LYS A 119 -5.26 17.38 2.44
C LYS A 119 -4.91 18.59 3.28
N GLU A 120 -5.36 18.63 4.52
CA GLU A 120 -5.09 19.73 5.45
C GLU A 120 -3.82 19.51 6.28
N PHE A 121 -3.21 18.34 6.16
CA PHE A 121 -1.96 18.05 6.85
C PHE A 121 -0.81 18.58 6.01
N PRO A 122 0.03 19.47 6.57
CA PRO A 122 1.10 20.09 5.79
C PRO A 122 2.13 19.08 5.30
N LYS A 123 2.56 19.26 4.06
CA LYS A 123 3.62 18.46 3.46
C LYS A 123 5.02 18.91 3.90
N ASP A 124 5.12 20.12 4.44
CA ASP A 124 6.35 20.65 5.00
C ASP A 124 6.62 20.01 6.36
N PRO A 125 7.73 19.28 6.54
CA PRO A 125 8.04 18.61 7.81
C PRO A 125 8.11 19.56 9.01
N GLU A 126 8.66 20.73 8.82
CA GLU A 126 8.81 21.70 9.89
C GLU A 126 7.47 22.26 10.36
N LEU A 127 6.61 22.61 9.41
CA LEU A 127 5.27 23.10 9.73
C LEU A 127 4.41 22.00 10.36
N ALA A 128 4.47 20.78 9.86
CA ALA A 128 3.77 19.65 10.45
C ALA A 128 4.18 19.41 11.88
N ARG A 129 5.48 19.50 12.17
CA ARG A 129 6.01 19.36 13.53
C ARG A 129 5.45 20.43 14.46
N LYS A 130 5.41 21.69 14.02
CA LYS A 130 4.87 22.79 14.82
C LYS A 130 3.40 22.57 15.17
N ILE A 131 2.61 22.11 14.23
CA ILE A 131 1.19 21.84 14.45
C ILE A 131 1.01 20.73 15.49
N VAL A 132 1.74 19.62 15.36
CA VAL A 132 1.66 18.50 16.30
C VAL A 132 2.09 18.92 17.70
N LEU A 133 3.17 19.70 17.83
CA LEU A 133 3.64 20.18 19.12
C LEU A 133 2.64 21.15 19.75
N GLY A 134 2.06 22.04 18.95
CA GLY A 134 1.02 22.97 19.43
C GLY A 134 -0.21 22.24 19.97
N GLU A 135 -0.65 21.20 19.30
CA GLU A 135 -1.76 20.37 19.77
C GLU A 135 -1.43 19.66 21.08
N ARG A 136 -0.22 19.14 21.21
CA ARG A 136 0.21 18.51 22.45
C ARG A 136 0.23 19.49 23.61
N GLU A 137 0.78 20.66 23.43
CA GLU A 137 0.78 21.71 24.44
C GLU A 137 -0.64 22.10 24.87
N TYR A 138 -1.54 22.21 23.91
CA TYR A 138 -2.94 22.52 24.18
C TYR A 138 -3.61 21.42 25.03
N LEU A 139 -3.38 20.16 24.71
CA LEU A 139 -3.91 19.04 25.46
C LEU A 139 -3.33 18.95 26.87
N GLU A 140 -2.04 19.17 27.03
CA GLU A 140 -1.38 19.18 28.32
C GLU A 140 -1.94 20.29 29.22
N ALA A 141 -2.16 21.46 28.67
CA ALA A 141 -2.73 22.58 29.41
C ALA A 141 -4.16 22.31 29.88
N ARG A 142 -4.92 21.50 29.16
CA ARG A 142 -6.30 21.14 29.53
C ARG A 142 -6.37 20.05 30.60
N VAL A 143 -5.35 19.24 30.71
CA VAL A 143 -5.31 18.10 31.64
C VAL A 143 -4.70 18.46 32.98
N SER A 144 -3.89 19.49 33.00
CA SER A 144 -3.19 19.96 34.23
C SER A 144 -4.08 20.89 35.10
#